data_8d694b54b5943eb2d52bd71d7c336ee6
#
_entry.id   8d694b54b5943eb2d52bd71d7c336ee6
#
_cell.length_a   1.000
_cell.length_b   1.000
_cell.length_c   1.000
_cell.angle_alpha   90.00
_cell.angle_beta   90.00
_cell.angle_gamma   90.00
#
_symmetry.space_group_name_H-M   'P 1'
#
loop_
_entity.id
_entity.type
_entity.pdbx_description
1 polymer ?
#
loop_
_entity_poly.entity_id
_entity_poly.type
_entity_poly.pdbx_seq_one_letter_code
_entity_poly.pdbx_strand_id
1 'polypeptide(L)'
;FTSPYVSSICERIAVAYPDGLYKISAEDFSRLLYTAADAAAKFPELEFSQFEIMNAAAFLYYAEKRVDYVVLEAGIGGTLDSTNIIRKPECAVITSIGLDHTKILGDTVEKIARSKCGVIKGGNAVAGEDIPASAMEVLRERCAEVGARLIVPDSAELSVHSTGLEGSSF
;
A
#
# COMPACT_ATOMS: atom_id res chain seq x y z
N PHE A 1 -3.13 -4.43 4.94
CA PHE A 1 -4.30 -3.84 4.24
C PHE A 1 -4.12 -3.96 2.74
N THR A 2 -5.17 -4.38 2.04
CA THR A 2 -5.14 -4.62 0.58
C THR A 2 -6.46 -4.21 -0.08
N SER A 3 -6.45 -4.05 -1.42
CA SER A 3 -7.62 -3.77 -2.24
C SER A 3 -7.44 -4.24 -3.68
N PRO A 4 -8.52 -4.68 -4.37
CA PRO A 4 -9.87 -4.91 -3.87
C PRO A 4 -9.96 -6.19 -3.02
N TYR A 5 -11.18 -6.57 -2.62
CA TYR A 5 -11.48 -7.89 -2.06
C TYR A 5 -12.12 -8.81 -3.14
N VAL A 6 -12.12 -10.11 -2.90
CA VAL A 6 -12.70 -11.11 -3.82
C VAL A 6 -14.09 -11.53 -3.37
N SER A 7 -14.24 -12.04 -2.16
CA SER A 7 -15.51 -12.56 -1.66
C SER A 7 -16.05 -11.80 -0.46
N SER A 8 -15.21 -11.17 0.33
CA SER A 8 -15.61 -10.45 1.55
C SER A 8 -14.77 -9.21 1.78
N ILE A 9 -15.42 -8.10 2.09
CA ILE A 9 -14.76 -6.83 2.42
C ILE A 9 -13.78 -6.96 3.61
N CYS A 10 -14.01 -7.93 4.50
CA CYS A 10 -13.11 -8.22 5.62
C CYS A 10 -11.73 -8.71 5.18
N GLU A 11 -11.57 -9.20 3.94
CA GLU A 11 -10.28 -9.61 3.39
C GLU A 11 -9.27 -8.46 3.29
N ARG A 12 -9.76 -7.24 3.21
CA ARG A 12 -8.90 -6.05 3.13
C ARG A 12 -8.06 -5.81 4.38
N ILE A 13 -8.51 -6.32 5.53
CA ILE A 13 -7.87 -6.12 6.82
C ILE A 13 -7.56 -7.48 7.42
N ALA A 14 -6.31 -7.86 7.44
CA ALA A 14 -5.88 -9.14 7.99
C ALA A 14 -4.61 -8.99 8.82
N VAL A 15 -4.40 -9.90 9.77
CA VAL A 15 -3.20 -10.01 10.59
C VAL A 15 -2.59 -11.38 10.37
N ALA A 16 -1.30 -11.42 10.09
CA ALA A 16 -0.52 -12.65 9.99
C ALA A 16 0.03 -13.03 11.36
N TYR A 17 -0.17 -14.29 11.72
CA TYR A 17 0.44 -14.94 12.88
C TYR A 17 1.29 -16.12 12.39
N PRO A 18 2.13 -16.73 13.25
CA PRO A 18 2.94 -17.88 12.84
C PRO A 18 2.16 -19.06 12.29
N ASP A 19 0.90 -19.21 12.68
CA ASP A 19 -0.01 -20.29 12.31
C ASP A 19 -0.96 -19.93 11.16
N GLY A 20 -0.94 -18.69 10.65
CA GLY A 20 -1.74 -18.31 9.49
C GLY A 20 -2.10 -16.83 9.36
N LEU A 21 -2.86 -16.54 8.31
CA LEU A 21 -3.39 -15.21 8.02
C LEU A 21 -4.88 -15.15 8.41
N TYR A 22 -5.21 -14.22 9.29
CA TYR A 22 -6.57 -14.06 9.83
C TYR A 22 -7.17 -12.72 9.45
N LYS A 23 -8.24 -12.74 8.68
CA LYS A 23 -9.01 -11.54 8.37
C LYS A 23 -9.77 -11.02 9.58
N ILE A 24 -10.03 -9.73 9.63
CA ILE A 24 -10.87 -9.10 10.63
C ILE A 24 -12.26 -9.76 10.68
N SER A 25 -12.82 -9.94 11.87
CA SER A 25 -14.20 -10.42 12.00
C SER A 25 -15.20 -9.36 11.50
N ALA A 26 -16.37 -9.80 11.05
CA ALA A 26 -17.43 -8.88 10.62
C ALA A 26 -17.90 -7.97 11.77
N GLU A 27 -17.85 -8.45 13.00
CA GLU A 27 -18.17 -7.69 14.21
C GLU A 27 -17.16 -6.56 14.46
N ASP A 28 -15.86 -6.90 14.51
CA ASP A 28 -14.80 -5.90 14.69
C ASP A 28 -14.77 -4.91 13.52
N PHE A 29 -14.94 -5.40 12.28
CA PHE A 29 -14.99 -4.55 11.09
C PHE A 29 -16.11 -3.51 11.22
N SER A 30 -17.34 -3.94 11.56
CA SER A 30 -18.48 -3.04 11.72
C SER A 30 -18.24 -2.04 12.85
N ARG A 31 -17.81 -2.50 14.02
CA ARG A 31 -17.52 -1.67 15.17
C ARG A 31 -16.52 -0.56 14.84
N LEU A 32 -15.40 -0.92 14.21
CA LEU A 32 -14.34 0.04 13.89
C LEU A 32 -14.72 0.96 12.74
N LEU A 33 -15.49 0.46 11.77
CA LEU A 33 -16.01 1.29 10.68
C LEU A 33 -16.95 2.38 11.23
N TYR A 34 -17.86 2.03 12.16
CA TYR A 34 -18.73 3.02 12.81
C TYR A 34 -17.90 4.00 13.65
N THR A 35 -16.89 3.55 14.38
CA THR A 35 -16.00 4.43 15.15
C THR A 35 -15.32 5.46 14.24
N ALA A 36 -14.81 5.03 13.08
CA ALA A 36 -14.18 5.91 12.10
C ALA A 36 -15.20 6.88 11.46
N ALA A 37 -16.40 6.38 11.12
CA ALA A 37 -17.47 7.20 10.53
C ALA A 37 -17.97 8.27 11.53
N ASP A 38 -18.16 7.92 12.80
CA ASP A 38 -18.55 8.88 13.84
C ASP A 38 -17.48 9.96 14.06
N ALA A 39 -16.22 9.60 13.93
CA ALA A 39 -15.14 10.58 13.98
C ALA A 39 -15.16 11.52 12.76
N ALA A 40 -15.37 10.98 11.56
CA ALA A 40 -15.50 11.76 10.33
C ALA A 40 -16.72 12.69 10.35
N ALA A 41 -17.84 12.26 10.92
CA ALA A 41 -19.06 13.07 11.03
C ALA A 41 -18.89 14.36 11.84
N LYS A 42 -17.81 14.49 12.63
CA LYS A 42 -17.46 15.73 13.36
C LYS A 42 -16.89 16.82 12.44
N PHE A 43 -16.60 16.50 11.20
CA PHE A 43 -16.03 17.39 10.19
C PHE A 43 -16.91 17.38 8.94
N PRO A 44 -18.17 17.88 9.02
CA PRO A 44 -19.13 17.79 7.93
C PRO A 44 -18.74 18.57 6.69
N GLU A 45 -17.77 19.49 6.79
CA GLU A 45 -17.17 20.23 5.69
C GLU A 45 -16.18 19.40 4.87
N LEU A 46 -15.76 18.24 5.36
CA LEU A 46 -14.87 17.32 4.67
C LEU A 46 -15.67 16.14 4.12
N GLU A 47 -15.52 15.89 2.83
CA GLU A 47 -16.14 14.76 2.16
C GLU A 47 -15.22 13.55 2.20
N PHE A 48 -15.40 12.67 3.20
CA PHE A 48 -14.62 11.45 3.32
C PHE A 48 -15.17 10.36 2.40
N SER A 49 -14.30 9.75 1.62
CA SER A 49 -14.62 8.57 0.82
C SER A 49 -14.77 7.32 1.70
N GLN A 50 -15.49 6.33 1.19
CA GLN A 50 -15.58 5.01 1.85
C GLN A 50 -14.20 4.39 2.09
N PHE A 51 -13.26 4.60 1.15
CA PHE A 51 -11.89 4.07 1.25
C PHE A 51 -11.13 4.70 2.43
N GLU A 52 -11.26 6.01 2.64
CA GLU A 52 -10.63 6.73 3.76
C GLU A 52 -11.18 6.27 5.11
N ILE A 53 -12.51 6.12 5.24
CA ILE A 53 -13.13 5.60 6.46
C ILE A 53 -12.64 4.17 6.75
N MET A 54 -12.55 3.33 5.72
CA MET A 54 -12.06 1.96 5.86
C MET A 54 -10.57 1.90 6.25
N ASN A 55 -9.74 2.79 5.70
CA ASN A 55 -8.33 2.91 6.10
C ASN A 55 -8.21 3.31 7.57
N ALA A 56 -9.03 4.26 8.04
CA ALA A 56 -9.04 4.65 9.45
C ALA A 56 -9.44 3.46 10.34
N ALA A 57 -10.45 2.68 9.95
CA ALA A 57 -10.85 1.47 10.67
C ALA A 57 -9.71 0.41 10.68
N ALA A 58 -8.97 0.26 9.57
CA ALA A 58 -7.83 -0.64 9.51
C ALA A 58 -6.70 -0.22 10.46
N PHE A 59 -6.37 1.07 10.50
CA PHE A 59 -5.37 1.59 11.44
C PHE A 59 -5.78 1.38 12.90
N LEU A 60 -7.05 1.59 13.24
CA LEU A 60 -7.57 1.30 14.58
C LEU A 60 -7.42 -0.20 14.91
N TYR A 61 -7.77 -1.08 13.99
CA TYR A 61 -7.65 -2.53 14.18
C TYR A 61 -6.21 -2.95 14.43
N TYR A 62 -5.25 -2.49 13.61
CA TYR A 62 -3.84 -2.82 13.78
C TYR A 62 -3.27 -2.29 15.10
N ALA A 63 -3.71 -1.10 15.53
CA ALA A 63 -3.34 -0.56 16.84
C ALA A 63 -3.90 -1.41 18.00
N GLU A 64 -5.16 -1.84 17.94
CA GLU A 64 -5.76 -2.74 18.93
C GLU A 64 -5.05 -4.09 18.99
N LYS A 65 -4.67 -4.65 17.82
CA LYS A 65 -3.95 -5.93 17.73
C LYS A 65 -2.45 -5.81 18.07
N ARG A 66 -1.93 -4.59 18.21
CA ARG A 66 -0.53 -4.31 18.52
C ARG A 66 0.44 -5.03 17.59
N VAL A 67 0.16 -4.98 16.28
CA VAL A 67 1.00 -5.61 15.27
C VAL A 67 2.38 -4.94 15.22
N ASP A 68 3.44 -5.73 14.97
CA ASP A 68 4.81 -5.21 14.88
C ASP A 68 5.04 -4.43 13.59
N TYR A 69 4.46 -4.89 12.49
CA TYR A 69 4.58 -4.31 11.15
C TYR A 69 3.21 -4.21 10.48
N VAL A 70 3.03 -3.17 9.66
CA VAL A 70 1.84 -3.01 8.82
C VAL A 70 2.27 -2.92 7.37
N VAL A 71 1.73 -3.79 6.53
CA VAL A 71 1.84 -3.70 5.07
C VAL A 71 0.59 -3.00 4.54
N LEU A 72 0.79 -1.88 3.84
CA LEU A 72 -0.29 -1.04 3.31
C LEU A 72 -0.21 -1.01 1.78
N GLU A 73 -1.24 -1.47 1.11
CA GLU A 73 -1.41 -1.28 -0.32
C GLU A 73 -2.13 0.04 -0.58
N ALA A 74 -1.54 0.90 -1.41
CA ALA A 74 -2.17 2.15 -1.83
C ALA A 74 -3.39 1.86 -2.71
N GLY A 75 -4.45 2.65 -2.56
CA GLY A 75 -5.64 2.54 -3.40
C GLY A 75 -5.39 3.09 -4.80
N ILE A 76 -4.96 4.35 -4.90
CA ILE A 76 -4.66 5.02 -6.17
C ILE A 76 -3.47 5.96 -6.00
N GLY A 77 -2.47 5.80 -6.88
CA GLY A 77 -1.28 6.65 -6.86
C GLY A 77 -0.40 6.40 -5.65
N GLY A 78 -0.18 7.39 -4.83
CA GLY A 78 0.65 7.33 -3.63
C GLY A 78 0.65 8.63 -2.85
N THR A 79 1.02 9.75 -3.46
CA THR A 79 1.19 11.05 -2.77
C THR A 79 -0.03 11.47 -1.97
N LEU A 80 -1.22 11.37 -2.55
CA LEU A 80 -2.50 11.78 -1.96
C LEU A 80 -3.34 10.60 -1.46
N ASP A 81 -2.79 9.38 -1.51
CA ASP A 81 -3.50 8.21 -1.04
C ASP A 81 -3.68 8.24 0.49
N SER A 82 -4.85 7.85 0.97
CA SER A 82 -5.18 7.87 2.39
C SER A 82 -4.35 6.89 3.23
N THR A 83 -3.73 5.88 2.60
CA THR A 83 -2.74 5.01 3.28
C THR A 83 -1.41 5.72 3.53
N ASN A 84 -1.13 6.82 2.82
CA ASN A 84 0.15 7.52 2.85
C ASN A 84 0.32 8.51 4.03
N ILE A 85 -0.37 8.29 5.14
CA ILE A 85 -0.24 9.10 6.36
C ILE A 85 1.02 8.79 7.16
N ILE A 86 1.66 7.65 6.91
CA ILE A 86 2.87 7.22 7.62
C ILE A 86 4.04 8.15 7.26
N ARG A 87 4.61 8.81 8.27
CA ARG A 87 5.68 9.82 8.07
C ARG A 87 7.03 9.19 7.74
N LYS A 88 7.32 8.03 8.31
CA LYS A 88 8.59 7.31 8.15
C LYS A 88 8.26 5.82 7.91
N PRO A 89 7.97 5.43 6.67
CA PRO A 89 7.82 4.01 6.36
C PRO A 89 9.19 3.32 6.48
N GLU A 90 9.21 2.09 6.98
CA GLU A 90 10.41 1.25 7.01
C GLU A 90 10.89 0.92 5.59
N CYS A 91 9.94 0.67 4.70
CA CYS A 91 10.21 0.40 3.30
C CYS A 91 9.03 0.87 2.44
N ALA A 92 9.33 1.52 1.32
CA ALA A 92 8.38 1.78 0.26
C ALA A 92 8.61 0.81 -0.89
N VAL A 93 7.54 0.19 -1.41
CA VAL A 93 7.64 -0.78 -2.51
C VAL A 93 6.84 -0.29 -3.71
N ILE A 94 7.49 -0.19 -4.86
CA ILE A 94 6.87 0.11 -6.15
C ILE A 94 7.01 -1.15 -7.02
N THR A 95 5.95 -1.93 -7.12
CA THR A 95 5.99 -3.22 -7.83
C THR A 95 6.07 -3.05 -9.34
N SER A 96 5.25 -2.15 -9.89
CA SER A 96 5.21 -1.87 -11.33
C SER A 96 4.67 -0.47 -11.58
N ILE A 97 5.00 0.08 -12.76
CA ILE A 97 4.43 1.33 -13.25
C ILE A 97 3.99 1.13 -14.70
N GLY A 98 2.73 1.48 -14.97
CA GLY A 98 2.11 1.46 -16.30
C GLY A 98 1.06 2.54 -16.42
N LEU A 99 0.47 2.68 -17.60
CA LEU A 99 -0.63 3.60 -17.83
C LEU A 99 -1.90 3.04 -17.18
N ASP A 100 -2.27 3.60 -16.04
CA ASP A 100 -3.50 3.30 -15.33
C ASP A 100 -4.00 4.55 -14.61
N HIS A 101 -5.31 4.62 -14.37
CA HIS A 101 -5.95 5.76 -13.72
C HIS A 101 -5.55 7.11 -14.34
N THR A 102 -5.36 7.16 -15.66
CA THR A 102 -4.79 8.32 -16.39
C THR A 102 -5.58 9.61 -16.20
N LYS A 103 -6.87 9.54 -15.93
CA LYS A 103 -7.72 10.71 -15.64
C LYS A 103 -7.37 11.38 -14.29
N ILE A 104 -6.74 10.65 -13.38
CA ILE A 104 -6.42 11.11 -12.02
C ILE A 104 -4.91 11.34 -11.87
N LEU A 105 -4.11 10.39 -12.34
CA LEU A 105 -2.66 10.38 -12.12
C LEU A 105 -1.85 11.04 -13.24
N GLY A 106 -2.51 11.29 -14.39
CA GLY A 106 -1.87 11.82 -15.58
C GLY A 106 -1.68 10.79 -16.69
N ASP A 107 -1.39 11.26 -17.87
CA ASP A 107 -1.41 10.55 -19.15
C ASP A 107 -0.07 9.99 -19.59
N THR A 108 0.98 10.09 -18.73
CA THR A 108 2.31 9.52 -18.98
C THR A 108 2.79 8.68 -17.80
N VAL A 109 3.69 7.73 -18.08
CA VAL A 109 4.27 6.87 -17.04
C VAL A 109 5.07 7.68 -16.03
N GLU A 110 5.68 8.79 -16.43
CA GLU A 110 6.45 9.69 -15.56
C GLU A 110 5.54 10.41 -14.57
N LYS A 111 4.35 10.90 -15.01
CA LYS A 111 3.36 11.53 -14.13
C LYS A 111 2.83 10.54 -13.10
N ILE A 112 2.51 9.33 -13.56
CA ILE A 112 2.07 8.23 -12.70
C ILE A 112 3.16 7.85 -11.71
N ALA A 113 4.43 7.74 -12.16
CA ALA A 113 5.58 7.50 -11.32
C ALA A 113 5.73 8.56 -10.23
N ARG A 114 5.64 9.85 -10.58
CA ARG A 114 5.71 10.96 -9.61
C ARG A 114 4.65 10.82 -8.52
N SER A 115 3.41 10.48 -8.88
CA SER A 115 2.35 10.24 -7.92
C SER A 115 2.64 9.04 -7.01
N LYS A 116 3.06 7.90 -7.60
CA LYS A 116 3.36 6.68 -6.83
C LYS A 116 4.56 6.86 -5.91
N CYS A 117 5.59 7.58 -6.35
CA CYS A 117 6.80 7.86 -5.56
C CYS A 117 6.55 8.68 -4.29
N GLY A 118 5.36 9.28 -4.13
CA GLY A 118 4.99 9.98 -2.90
C GLY A 118 4.98 9.12 -1.63
N VAL A 119 4.97 7.79 -1.77
CA VAL A 119 5.12 6.87 -0.64
C VAL A 119 6.58 6.74 -0.16
N ILE A 120 7.56 7.14 -0.98
CA ILE A 120 8.98 7.13 -0.64
C ILE A 120 9.30 8.39 0.18
N LYS A 121 9.63 8.22 1.46
CA LYS A 121 9.84 9.32 2.42
C LYS A 121 11.18 9.20 3.16
N GLY A 122 12.13 8.45 2.61
CA GLY A 122 13.40 8.08 3.20
C GLY A 122 13.48 6.58 3.46
N GLY A 123 14.53 6.13 4.14
CA GLY A 123 14.75 4.70 4.45
C GLY A 123 15.04 3.86 3.20
N ASN A 124 14.37 2.73 3.07
CA ASN A 124 14.51 1.85 1.93
C ASN A 124 13.35 2.01 0.94
N ALA A 125 13.67 1.97 -0.36
CA ALA A 125 12.71 1.87 -1.45
C ALA A 125 13.07 0.66 -2.31
N VAL A 126 12.10 -0.20 -2.59
CA VAL A 126 12.27 -1.34 -3.48
C VAL A 126 11.45 -1.09 -4.74
N ALA A 127 12.03 -1.31 -5.90
CA ALA A 127 11.38 -1.16 -7.19
C ALA A 127 11.47 -2.45 -8.01
N GLY A 128 10.40 -2.82 -8.72
CA GLY A 128 10.44 -3.93 -9.66
C GLY A 128 11.39 -3.63 -10.84
N GLU A 129 12.02 -4.67 -11.38
CA GLU A 129 12.96 -4.54 -12.48
C GLU A 129 12.31 -4.13 -13.82
N ASP A 130 11.04 -4.51 -14.02
CA ASP A 130 10.28 -4.24 -15.25
C ASP A 130 9.70 -2.81 -15.33
N ILE A 131 10.05 -1.93 -14.38
CA ILE A 131 9.61 -0.54 -14.42
C ILE A 131 10.24 0.17 -15.61
N PRO A 132 9.46 0.88 -16.47
CA PRO A 132 9.99 1.61 -17.62
C PRO A 132 11.12 2.56 -17.24
N ALA A 133 12.15 2.67 -18.09
CA ALA A 133 13.35 3.45 -17.78
C ALA A 133 13.07 4.90 -17.38
N SER A 134 12.11 5.56 -18.07
CA SER A 134 11.72 6.93 -17.74
C SER A 134 11.03 7.04 -16.37
N ALA A 135 10.24 6.04 -15.98
CA ALA A 135 9.64 5.98 -14.65
C ALA A 135 10.70 5.66 -13.58
N MET A 136 11.66 4.76 -13.88
CA MET A 136 12.76 4.44 -12.97
C MET A 136 13.64 5.66 -12.68
N GLU A 137 13.81 6.57 -13.64
CA GLU A 137 14.53 7.83 -13.41
C GLU A 137 13.80 8.69 -12.39
N VAL A 138 12.47 8.81 -12.47
CA VAL A 138 11.65 9.51 -11.46
C VAL A 138 11.81 8.90 -10.06
N LEU A 139 11.90 7.55 -9.96
CA LEU A 139 12.17 6.88 -8.69
C LEU A 139 13.54 7.25 -8.14
N ARG A 140 14.57 7.26 -8.99
CA ARG A 140 15.94 7.64 -8.59
C ARG A 140 16.00 9.09 -8.11
N GLU A 141 15.38 10.02 -8.84
CA GLU A 141 15.27 11.43 -8.45
C GLU A 141 14.62 11.54 -7.07
N ARG A 142 13.48 10.87 -6.87
CA ARG A 142 12.78 10.91 -5.59
C ARG A 142 13.58 10.32 -4.44
N CYS A 143 14.26 9.19 -4.66
CA CYS A 143 15.11 8.57 -3.65
C CYS A 143 16.28 9.49 -3.26
N ALA A 144 16.90 10.15 -4.24
CA ALA A 144 17.97 11.13 -3.98
C ALA A 144 17.46 12.34 -3.18
N GLU A 145 16.27 12.86 -3.55
CA GLU A 145 15.66 14.01 -2.86
C GLU A 145 15.42 13.76 -1.37
N VAL A 146 14.93 12.55 -1.02
CA VAL A 146 14.55 12.22 0.36
C VAL A 146 15.60 11.40 1.11
N GLY A 147 16.75 11.13 0.49
CA GLY A 147 17.81 10.30 1.07
C GLY A 147 17.42 8.83 1.25
N ALA A 148 16.58 8.29 0.38
CA ALA A 148 16.19 6.89 0.40
C ALA A 148 17.19 6.02 -0.37
N ARG A 149 17.44 4.80 0.12
CA ARG A 149 18.21 3.79 -0.59
C ARG A 149 17.30 3.04 -1.55
N LEU A 150 17.54 3.20 -2.86
CA LEU A 150 16.82 2.43 -3.87
C LEU A 150 17.44 1.04 -4.04
N ILE A 151 16.61 0.02 -4.01
CA ILE A 151 16.96 -1.39 -4.24
C ILE A 151 16.12 -1.87 -5.42
N VAL A 152 16.76 -2.39 -6.45
CA VAL A 152 16.11 -3.05 -7.58
C VAL A 152 16.61 -4.50 -7.56
N PRO A 153 15.79 -5.48 -7.16
CA PRO A 153 16.16 -6.87 -7.18
C PRO A 153 16.49 -7.32 -8.60
N ASP A 154 17.50 -8.17 -8.77
CA ASP A 154 17.81 -8.82 -10.05
C ASP A 154 17.08 -10.16 -10.10
N SER A 155 16.16 -10.34 -11.04
CA SER A 155 15.45 -11.61 -11.23
C SER A 155 16.38 -12.78 -11.58
N ALA A 156 17.56 -12.50 -12.12
CA ALA A 156 18.58 -13.53 -12.36
C ALA A 156 19.12 -14.17 -11.07
N GLU A 157 18.99 -13.49 -9.93
CA GLU A 157 19.34 -14.03 -8.61
C GLU A 157 18.21 -14.87 -8.00
N LEU A 158 17.00 -14.85 -8.59
CA LEU A 158 15.85 -15.60 -8.10
C LEU A 158 15.87 -17.03 -8.62
N SER A 159 15.93 -18.00 -7.73
CA SER A 159 15.81 -19.43 -8.05
C SER A 159 14.44 -19.94 -7.59
N VAL A 160 13.54 -20.22 -8.52
CA VAL A 160 12.24 -20.81 -8.21
C VAL A 160 12.36 -22.33 -8.22
N HIS A 161 12.11 -22.97 -7.08
CA HIS A 161 12.24 -24.42 -6.92
C HIS A 161 10.92 -25.16 -7.14
N SER A 162 9.79 -24.57 -6.73
CA SER A 162 8.47 -25.13 -6.95
C SER A 162 7.39 -24.05 -6.97
N THR A 163 6.34 -24.29 -7.76
CA THR A 163 5.12 -23.48 -7.78
C THR A 163 3.91 -24.39 -7.81
N GLY A 164 2.85 -24.06 -7.07
CA GLY A 164 1.62 -24.84 -7.03
C GLY A 164 0.51 -24.12 -6.26
N LEU A 165 -0.64 -24.77 -6.17
CA LEU A 165 -1.80 -24.22 -5.44
C LEU A 165 -1.53 -24.07 -3.92
N GLU A 166 -0.64 -24.91 -3.38
CA GLU A 166 -0.27 -24.88 -1.95
C GLU A 166 0.79 -23.82 -1.63
N GLY A 167 1.37 -23.18 -2.66
CA GLY A 167 2.39 -22.15 -2.51
C GLY A 167 3.56 -22.31 -3.48
N SER A 168 4.56 -21.48 -3.26
CA SER A 168 5.81 -21.48 -4.03
C SER A 168 7.01 -21.48 -3.09
N SER A 169 8.11 -22.08 -3.52
CA SER A 169 9.41 -21.98 -2.85
C SER A 169 10.45 -21.38 -3.80
N PHE A 170 11.28 -20.48 -3.27
CA PHE A 170 12.31 -19.72 -3.99
C PHE A 170 13.44 -19.35 -3.04
#